data_8a0a2397cac9d2340f10bacc2c915a19
#
_entry.id   8a0a2397cac9d2340f10bacc2c915a19
#
_cell.length_a   1.000
_cell.length_b   1.000
_cell.length_c   1.000
_cell.angle_alpha   90.00
_cell.angle_beta   90.00
_cell.angle_gamma   90.00
#
_symmetry.space_group_name_H-M   'P 1'
#
loop_
_entity.id
_entity.type
_entity.pdbx_description
1 polymer ?
#
loop_
_entity_poly.entity_id
_entity_poly.type
_entity_poly.pdbx_seq_one_letter_code
_entity_poly.pdbx_strand_id
1 'polypeptide(L)'
;MWKIKHYRLGFDPWGLGLFLLIMIPNFVWFALPAPNDILRAESVTPLLDNLGQIVQIVLAAAMCGVVNSANGGSGKRGLVAGVVLCVVLYFAGWAVYYTGVTSAAVVLTLCLAPCGAFLFHSAARGNAPALLAAGGFAVCHLISTVVNFIR
;
A
#
# COMPACT_ATOMS: atom_id res chain seq x y z
N MET A 1 4.19 -18.44 19.06
CA MET A 1 5.65 -18.52 18.92
C MET A 1 5.99 -18.39 17.42
N TRP A 2 6.58 -17.29 17.04
CA TRP A 2 6.93 -17.00 15.63
C TRP A 2 8.05 -17.93 15.20
N LYS A 3 7.77 -18.85 14.27
CA LYS A 3 8.79 -19.76 13.74
C LYS A 3 9.61 -19.02 12.66
N ILE A 4 10.66 -18.37 13.08
CA ILE A 4 11.66 -17.71 12.20
C ILE A 4 12.27 -18.73 11.20
N LYS A 5 12.19 -20.03 11.48
CA LYS A 5 12.76 -21.13 10.68
C LYS A 5 12.22 -21.25 9.25
N HIS A 6 11.14 -20.57 8.89
CA HIS A 6 10.53 -20.68 7.55
C HIS A 6 10.76 -19.46 6.66
N TYR A 7 11.35 -18.39 7.20
CA TYR A 7 11.66 -17.21 6.41
C TYR A 7 13.10 -17.28 5.90
N ARG A 8 13.25 -16.97 4.62
CA ARG A 8 14.56 -16.86 3.98
C ARG A 8 14.63 -15.57 3.16
N LEU A 9 15.81 -15.04 2.99
CA LEU A 9 16.07 -14.03 1.98
C LEU A 9 15.88 -14.68 0.60
N GLY A 10 15.08 -14.06 -0.23
CA GLY A 10 14.74 -14.54 -1.56
C GLY A 10 13.96 -13.49 -2.30
N PHE A 11 13.80 -13.64 -3.61
CA PHE A 11 13.11 -12.66 -4.42
C PHE A 11 11.67 -13.11 -4.69
N ASP A 12 10.69 -12.23 -4.37
CA ASP A 12 9.28 -12.41 -4.73
C ASP A 12 8.89 -11.45 -5.87
N PRO A 13 8.83 -11.93 -7.13
CA PRO A 13 8.47 -11.10 -8.27
C PRO A 13 7.03 -10.58 -8.21
N TRP A 14 6.12 -11.29 -7.56
CA TRP A 14 4.73 -10.86 -7.37
C TRP A 14 4.63 -9.70 -6.38
N GLY A 15 5.44 -9.73 -5.31
CA GLY A 15 5.54 -8.60 -4.36
C GLY A 15 6.08 -7.35 -5.04
N LEU A 16 7.14 -7.49 -5.84
CA LEU A 16 7.68 -6.38 -6.62
C LEU A 16 6.66 -5.87 -7.66
N GLY A 17 6.03 -6.78 -8.39
CA GLY A 17 5.03 -6.43 -9.40
C GLY A 17 3.86 -5.64 -8.81
N LEU A 18 3.33 -6.09 -7.67
CA LEU A 18 2.27 -5.36 -6.97
C LEU A 18 2.73 -3.98 -6.50
N PHE A 19 3.92 -3.90 -5.90
CA PHE A 19 4.47 -2.62 -5.43
C PHE A 19 4.60 -1.62 -6.58
N LEU A 20 5.20 -2.04 -7.69
CA LEU A 20 5.35 -1.19 -8.89
C LEU A 20 4.00 -0.81 -9.49
N LEU A 21 3.04 -1.73 -9.53
CA LEU A 21 1.70 -1.46 -10.04
C LEU A 21 0.99 -0.36 -9.23
N ILE A 22 1.08 -0.43 -7.90
CA ILE A 22 0.55 0.61 -7.00
C ILE A 22 1.30 1.94 -7.17
N MET A 23 2.58 1.92 -7.52
CA MET A 23 3.35 3.15 -7.73
C MET A 23 3.05 3.85 -9.06
N ILE A 24 2.45 3.17 -10.06
CA ILE A 24 2.17 3.77 -11.37
C ILE A 24 1.36 5.08 -11.25
N PRO A 25 0.19 5.13 -10.60
CA PRO A 25 -0.55 6.38 -10.48
C PRO A 25 0.21 7.46 -9.71
N ASN A 26 1.03 7.10 -8.73
CA ASN A 26 1.86 8.07 -8.01
C ASN A 26 2.92 8.70 -8.94
N PHE A 27 3.55 7.91 -9.81
CA PHE A 27 4.50 8.45 -10.79
C PHE A 27 3.80 9.38 -11.80
N VAL A 28 2.58 9.02 -12.23
CA VAL A 28 1.76 9.90 -13.08
C VAL A 28 1.47 11.21 -12.34
N TRP A 29 1.05 11.13 -11.08
CA TRP A 29 0.76 12.31 -10.26
C TRP A 29 1.99 13.19 -9.99
N PHE A 30 3.18 12.60 -9.80
CA PHE A 30 4.42 13.38 -9.71
C PHE A 30 4.71 14.17 -10.99
N ALA A 31 4.47 13.57 -12.15
CA ALA A 31 4.73 14.18 -13.45
C ALA A 31 3.65 15.18 -13.88
N LEU A 32 2.39 14.88 -13.57
CA LEU A 32 1.22 15.63 -14.01
C LEU A 32 0.35 15.99 -12.79
N PRO A 33 0.23 17.27 -12.44
CA PRO A 33 -0.66 17.69 -11.34
C PRO A 33 -2.13 17.42 -11.73
N ALA A 34 -2.92 16.95 -10.76
CA ALA A 34 -4.36 16.77 -10.94
C ALA A 34 -5.08 18.13 -10.80
N PRO A 35 -6.28 18.28 -11.42
CA PRO A 35 -7.15 19.42 -11.12
C PRO A 35 -7.54 19.42 -9.63
N ASN A 36 -7.56 20.59 -9.00
CA ASN A 36 -7.87 20.75 -7.56
C ASN A 36 -6.99 19.87 -6.64
N ASP A 37 -5.70 19.81 -6.90
CA ASP A 37 -4.75 18.85 -6.30
C ASP A 37 -4.48 19.14 -4.81
N ILE A 38 -5.38 18.70 -3.95
CA ILE A 38 -5.26 18.86 -2.49
C ILE A 38 -4.11 18.03 -1.90
N LEU A 39 -3.68 16.94 -2.58
CA LEU A 39 -2.59 16.08 -2.11
C LEU A 39 -1.21 16.74 -2.19
N ARG A 40 -1.10 17.89 -2.90
CA ARG A 40 0.13 18.72 -2.93
C ARG A 40 0.18 19.79 -1.87
N ALA A 41 -0.85 19.92 -1.02
CA ALA A 41 -0.82 20.83 0.10
C ALA A 41 0.31 20.47 1.08
N GLU A 42 0.87 21.48 1.75
CA GLU A 42 1.87 21.25 2.80
C GLU A 42 1.29 20.40 3.93
N SER A 43 2.04 19.38 4.32
CA SER A 43 1.64 18.50 5.40
C SER A 43 1.80 19.19 6.75
N VAL A 44 0.80 19.02 7.62
CA VAL A 44 0.87 19.44 9.03
C VAL A 44 1.45 18.32 9.93
N THR A 45 1.76 17.16 9.35
CA THR A 45 2.30 15.99 10.05
C THR A 45 3.64 15.50 9.47
N PRO A 46 4.67 16.36 9.29
CA PRO A 46 5.89 15.97 8.56
C PRO A 46 6.66 14.81 9.21
N LEU A 47 6.65 14.71 10.54
CA LEU A 47 7.31 13.60 11.24
C LEU A 47 6.61 12.26 10.94
N LEU A 48 5.28 12.26 10.91
CA LEU A 48 4.49 11.06 10.59
C LEU A 48 4.68 10.64 9.14
N ASP A 49 4.76 11.60 8.22
CA ASP A 49 4.99 11.35 6.81
C ASP A 49 6.37 10.75 6.56
N ASN A 50 7.42 11.27 7.23
CA ASN A 50 8.76 10.70 7.18
C ASN A 50 8.79 9.26 7.74
N LEU A 51 8.10 9.03 8.87
CA LEU A 51 7.97 7.68 9.43
C LEU A 51 7.25 6.75 8.45
N GLY A 52 6.16 7.22 7.85
CA GLY A 52 5.42 6.48 6.83
C GLY A 52 6.29 6.10 5.62
N GLN A 53 7.13 7.01 5.15
CA GLN A 53 8.08 6.74 4.06
C GLN A 53 9.10 5.66 4.43
N ILE A 54 9.68 5.74 5.64
CA ILE A 54 10.63 4.72 6.15
C ILE A 54 9.93 3.35 6.22
N VAL A 55 8.73 3.29 6.79
CA VAL A 55 7.97 2.05 6.90
C VAL A 55 7.58 1.51 5.52
N GLN A 56 7.28 2.37 4.55
CA GLN A 56 7.02 1.98 3.16
C GLN A 56 8.25 1.34 2.50
N ILE A 57 9.44 1.87 2.74
CA ILE A 57 10.69 1.27 2.25
C ILE A 57 10.90 -0.11 2.87
N VAL A 58 10.69 -0.24 4.19
CA VAL A 58 10.78 -1.53 4.90
C VAL A 58 9.74 -2.52 4.36
N LEU A 59 8.52 -2.05 4.09
CA LEU A 59 7.46 -2.86 3.48
C LEU A 59 7.87 -3.38 2.11
N ALA A 60 8.36 -2.50 1.22
CA ALA A 60 8.80 -2.88 -0.12
C ALA A 60 9.94 -3.91 -0.04
N ALA A 61 10.93 -3.67 0.81
CA ALA A 61 12.04 -4.59 1.01
C ALA A 61 11.57 -5.96 1.55
N ALA A 62 10.65 -5.97 2.51
CA ALA A 62 10.11 -7.20 3.09
C ALA A 62 9.21 -7.96 2.10
N MET A 63 8.38 -7.26 1.31
CA MET A 63 7.54 -7.88 0.28
C MET A 63 8.35 -8.52 -0.83
N CYS A 64 9.43 -7.87 -1.26
CA CYS A 64 10.26 -8.34 -2.37
C CYS A 64 11.35 -9.30 -1.94
N GLY A 65 11.92 -9.11 -0.74
CA GLY A 65 13.16 -9.77 -0.30
C GLY A 65 12.98 -10.87 0.74
N VAL A 66 11.77 -11.05 1.30
CA VAL A 66 11.51 -12.10 2.30
C VAL A 66 10.48 -13.09 1.77
N VAL A 67 10.86 -14.36 1.73
CA VAL A 67 10.01 -15.46 1.24
C VAL A 67 9.75 -16.45 2.36
N ASN A 68 8.50 -16.86 2.53
CA ASN A 68 8.11 -17.93 3.44
C ASN A 68 8.11 -19.27 2.70
N SER A 69 9.08 -20.13 3.01
CA SER A 69 9.23 -21.45 2.37
C SER A 69 8.17 -22.47 2.80
N ALA A 70 7.49 -22.24 3.93
CA ALA A 70 6.41 -23.14 4.42
C ALA A 70 5.04 -22.79 3.81
N ASN A 71 4.96 -21.79 2.93
CA ASN A 71 3.72 -21.31 2.38
C ASN A 71 3.24 -22.19 1.22
N GLY A 72 2.53 -23.24 1.52
CA GLY A 72 1.92 -24.15 0.55
C GLY A 72 0.65 -23.60 -0.09
N GLY A 73 0.71 -22.57 -0.88
CA GLY A 73 -0.25 -22.01 -1.87
C GLY A 73 -1.77 -22.31 -1.85
N SER A 74 -2.23 -23.24 -1.05
CA SER A 74 -3.62 -23.71 -1.02
C SER A 74 -4.52 -22.81 -0.15
N GLY A 75 -5.70 -22.46 -0.63
CA GLY A 75 -6.73 -21.77 0.15
C GLY A 75 -6.71 -20.24 0.13
N LYS A 76 -5.90 -19.60 -0.70
CA LYS A 76 -5.68 -18.12 -0.66
C LYS A 76 -6.43 -17.33 -1.73
N ARG A 77 -7.36 -17.96 -2.45
CA ARG A 77 -8.10 -17.30 -3.54
C ARG A 77 -8.83 -16.02 -3.07
N GLY A 78 -9.42 -16.05 -1.87
CA GLY A 78 -10.08 -14.87 -1.29
C GLY A 78 -9.13 -13.70 -1.03
N LEU A 79 -7.91 -13.98 -0.54
CA LEU A 79 -6.90 -12.94 -0.33
C LEU A 79 -6.41 -12.35 -1.65
N VAL A 80 -6.20 -13.19 -2.66
CA VAL A 80 -5.83 -12.72 -4.01
C VAL A 80 -6.96 -11.89 -4.62
N ALA A 81 -8.20 -12.32 -4.48
CA ALA A 81 -9.36 -11.52 -4.91
C ALA A 81 -9.41 -10.16 -4.19
N GLY A 82 -9.09 -10.13 -2.89
CA GLY A 82 -8.94 -8.89 -2.12
C GLY A 82 -7.87 -7.96 -2.68
N VAL A 83 -6.70 -8.50 -3.07
CA VAL A 83 -5.64 -7.71 -3.75
C VAL A 83 -6.18 -7.10 -5.04
N VAL A 84 -6.81 -7.91 -5.91
CA VAL A 84 -7.35 -7.43 -7.19
C VAL A 84 -8.39 -6.34 -6.97
N LEU A 85 -9.33 -6.55 -6.05
CA LEU A 85 -10.35 -5.55 -5.71
C LEU A 85 -9.71 -4.23 -5.25
N CYS A 86 -8.73 -4.30 -4.34
CA CYS A 86 -8.03 -3.11 -3.86
C CYS A 86 -7.29 -2.38 -4.98
N VAL A 87 -6.62 -3.10 -5.88
CA VAL A 87 -5.95 -2.50 -7.04
C VAL A 87 -6.96 -1.79 -7.95
N VAL A 88 -8.09 -2.44 -8.26
CA VAL A 88 -9.15 -1.84 -9.09
C VAL A 88 -9.70 -0.57 -8.43
N LEU A 89 -10.02 -0.61 -7.14
CA LEU A 89 -10.50 0.55 -6.39
C LEU A 89 -9.48 1.69 -6.37
N TYR A 90 -8.19 1.36 -6.23
CA TYR A 90 -7.11 2.34 -6.23
C TYR A 90 -7.01 3.08 -7.57
N PHE A 91 -6.99 2.35 -8.68
CA PHE A 91 -6.94 2.96 -10.01
C PHE A 91 -8.22 3.74 -10.33
N ALA A 92 -9.39 3.23 -9.95
CA ALA A 92 -10.66 3.94 -10.08
C ALA A 92 -10.66 5.23 -9.23
N GLY A 93 -10.15 5.19 -8.00
CA GLY A 93 -9.98 6.36 -7.14
C GLY A 93 -9.13 7.45 -7.81
N TRP A 94 -7.97 7.06 -8.39
CA TRP A 94 -7.13 7.99 -9.13
C TRP A 94 -7.81 8.55 -10.38
N ALA A 95 -8.53 7.72 -11.14
CA ALA A 95 -9.29 8.19 -12.29
C ALA A 95 -10.32 9.26 -11.89
N VAL A 96 -11.07 9.02 -10.80
CA VAL A 96 -12.02 10.00 -10.25
C VAL A 96 -11.30 11.25 -9.73
N TYR A 97 -10.16 11.10 -9.03
CA TYR A 97 -9.37 12.23 -8.53
C TYR A 97 -8.93 13.14 -9.68
N TYR A 98 -8.49 12.57 -10.81
CA TYR A 98 -8.11 13.33 -12.00
C TYR A 98 -9.28 14.00 -12.73
N THR A 99 -10.54 13.70 -12.40
CA THR A 99 -11.68 14.52 -12.85
C THR A 99 -11.89 15.78 -11.99
N GLY A 100 -11.05 16.01 -10.97
CA GLY A 100 -11.13 17.15 -10.05
C GLY A 100 -12.01 16.89 -8.82
N VAL A 101 -12.48 15.66 -8.60
CA VAL A 101 -13.26 15.28 -7.42
C VAL A 101 -12.32 14.96 -6.26
N THR A 102 -12.38 15.78 -5.20
CA THR A 102 -11.52 15.69 -4.01
C THR A 102 -12.30 15.38 -2.73
N SER A 103 -13.41 14.64 -2.86
CA SER A 103 -14.23 14.26 -1.71
C SER A 103 -13.47 13.35 -0.74
N ALA A 104 -13.84 13.37 0.53
CA ALA A 104 -13.28 12.51 1.56
C ALA A 104 -13.32 11.02 1.15
N ALA A 105 -14.38 10.57 0.46
CA ALA A 105 -14.51 9.20 -0.02
C ALA A 105 -13.41 8.85 -1.05
N VAL A 106 -13.11 9.76 -2.00
CA VAL A 106 -12.03 9.55 -2.98
C VAL A 106 -10.69 9.51 -2.28
N VAL A 107 -10.40 10.47 -1.41
CA VAL A 107 -9.13 10.55 -0.67
C VAL A 107 -8.91 9.32 0.21
N LEU A 108 -9.94 8.86 0.93
CA LEU A 108 -9.89 7.62 1.70
C LEU A 108 -9.67 6.38 0.82
N THR A 109 -10.28 6.34 -0.37
CA THR A 109 -10.05 5.24 -1.31
C THR A 109 -8.59 5.21 -1.76
N LEU A 110 -8.00 6.36 -2.08
CA LEU A 110 -6.58 6.46 -2.45
C LEU A 110 -5.64 6.05 -1.31
N CYS A 111 -6.06 6.23 -0.06
CA CYS A 111 -5.32 5.82 1.13
C CYS A 111 -5.49 4.33 1.45
N LEU A 112 -6.73 3.86 1.58
CA LEU A 112 -7.05 2.52 2.10
C LEU A 112 -6.83 1.41 1.09
N ALA A 113 -7.09 1.68 -0.20
CA ALA A 113 -6.98 0.64 -1.23
C ALA A 113 -5.54 0.11 -1.39
N PRO A 114 -4.48 0.93 -1.52
CA PRO A 114 -3.12 0.41 -1.58
C PRO A 114 -2.70 -0.28 -0.27
N CYS A 115 -3.12 0.22 0.89
CA CYS A 115 -2.88 -0.42 2.18
C CYS A 115 -3.50 -1.82 2.23
N GLY A 116 -4.76 -1.95 1.80
CA GLY A 116 -5.45 -3.23 1.69
C GLY A 116 -4.76 -4.20 0.75
N ALA A 117 -4.32 -3.73 -0.43
CA ALA A 117 -3.59 -4.53 -1.40
C ALA A 117 -2.31 -5.13 -0.79
N PHE A 118 -1.52 -4.33 -0.08
CA PHE A 118 -0.29 -4.79 0.58
C PHE A 118 -0.58 -5.77 1.73
N LEU A 119 -1.61 -5.50 2.55
CA LEU A 119 -2.02 -6.39 3.65
C LEU A 119 -2.50 -7.75 3.11
N PHE A 120 -3.41 -7.75 2.14
CA PHE A 120 -3.92 -9.00 1.53
C PHE A 120 -2.81 -9.79 0.83
N HIS A 121 -1.91 -9.11 0.10
CA HIS A 121 -0.78 -9.76 -0.55
C HIS A 121 0.16 -10.40 0.49
N SER A 122 0.56 -9.65 1.51
CA SER A 122 1.48 -10.14 2.55
C SER A 122 0.86 -11.32 3.31
N ALA A 123 -0.45 -11.27 3.60
CA ALA A 123 -1.19 -12.38 4.19
C ALA A 123 -1.26 -13.59 3.24
N ALA A 124 -1.55 -13.39 1.96
CA ALA A 124 -1.59 -14.44 0.95
C ALA A 124 -0.22 -15.14 0.79
N ARG A 125 0.87 -14.39 0.90
CA ARG A 125 2.24 -14.94 0.87
C ARG A 125 2.69 -15.53 2.20
N GLY A 126 1.90 -15.37 3.28
CA GLY A 126 2.30 -15.75 4.63
C GLY A 126 3.57 -15.02 5.09
N ASN A 127 3.80 -13.83 4.55
CA ASN A 127 4.97 -13.00 4.81
C ASN A 127 4.67 -12.08 5.99
N ALA A 128 4.92 -12.58 7.21
CA ALA A 128 4.61 -11.85 8.41
C ALA A 128 5.46 -10.57 8.61
N PRO A 129 6.76 -10.53 8.29
CA PRO A 129 7.50 -9.26 8.28
C PRO A 129 6.87 -8.20 7.39
N ALA A 130 6.49 -8.55 6.16
CA ALA A 130 5.79 -7.64 5.26
C ALA A 130 4.40 -7.27 5.78
N LEU A 131 3.67 -8.20 6.39
CA LEU A 131 2.35 -7.93 6.96
C LEU A 131 2.41 -6.91 8.11
N LEU A 132 3.41 -7.02 8.99
CA LEU A 132 3.64 -6.05 10.08
C LEU A 132 4.01 -4.68 9.52
N ALA A 133 4.92 -4.63 8.54
CA ALA A 133 5.29 -3.38 7.88
C ALA A 133 4.10 -2.74 7.16
N ALA A 134 3.26 -3.55 6.48
CA ALA A 134 2.04 -3.07 5.83
C ALA A 134 1.03 -2.49 6.85
N GLY A 135 0.89 -3.12 8.01
CA GLY A 135 0.07 -2.60 9.10
C GLY A 135 0.59 -1.27 9.63
N GLY A 136 1.88 -1.16 9.90
CA GLY A 136 2.52 0.10 10.32
C GLY A 136 2.37 1.21 9.28
N PHE A 137 2.61 0.89 8.01
CA PHE A 137 2.38 1.82 6.90
C PHE A 137 0.92 2.29 6.83
N ALA A 138 -0.03 1.36 6.92
CA ALA A 138 -1.45 1.69 6.87
C ALA A 138 -1.86 2.65 8.00
N VAL A 139 -1.36 2.46 9.21
CA VAL A 139 -1.63 3.35 10.35
C VAL A 139 -1.06 4.75 10.10
N CYS A 140 0.21 4.86 9.73
CA CYS A 140 0.84 6.15 9.44
C CYS A 140 0.12 6.86 8.30
N HIS A 141 -0.17 6.13 7.21
CA HIS A 141 -0.78 6.68 6.02
C HIS A 141 -2.23 7.13 6.26
N LEU A 142 -3.00 6.37 7.03
CA LEU A 142 -4.38 6.74 7.38
C LEU A 142 -4.42 7.98 8.28
N ILE A 143 -3.59 8.03 9.33
CA ILE A 143 -3.56 9.18 10.24
C ILE A 143 -3.13 10.44 9.47
N SER A 144 -2.07 10.36 8.67
CA SER A 144 -1.60 11.47 7.84
C SER A 144 -2.70 11.93 6.87
N THR A 145 -3.36 10.99 6.18
CA THR A 145 -4.45 11.30 5.24
C THR A 145 -5.62 12.01 5.92
N VAL A 146 -6.08 11.48 7.06
CA VAL A 146 -7.22 12.08 7.79
C VAL A 146 -6.88 13.48 8.30
N VAL A 147 -5.70 13.64 8.91
CA VAL A 147 -5.30 14.93 9.52
C VAL A 147 -5.02 15.99 8.46
N ASN A 148 -4.43 15.63 7.32
CA ASN A 148 -4.04 16.61 6.31
C ASN A 148 -5.16 16.94 5.30
N PHE A 149 -6.01 15.97 4.96
CA PHE A 149 -6.90 16.11 3.80
C PHE A 149 -8.39 15.91 4.09
N ILE A 150 -8.76 15.39 5.26
CA ILE A 150 -10.16 15.17 5.64
C ILE A 150 -10.49 16.13 6.80
N ARG A 151 -10.92 17.34 6.45
CA ARG A 151 -11.38 18.36 7.38
C ARG A 151 -12.83 18.68 7.14
#